data_0bfa8c270bcff85b43c833d1f2b0333e
#
_entry.id   0bfa8c270bcff85b43c833d1f2b0333e
#
_cell.length_a   1.000
_cell.length_b   1.000
_cell.length_c   1.000
_cell.angle_alpha   90.00
_cell.angle_beta   90.00
_cell.angle_gamma   90.00
#
_symmetry.space_group_name_H-M   'P 1'
#
loop_
_entity.id
_entity.type
_entity.pdbx_description
1 polymer ?
#
loop_
_entity_poly.entity_id
_entity_poly.type
_entity_poly.pdbx_seq_one_letter_code
_entity_poly.pdbx_strand_id
1 'polypeptide(L)'
;SKPKAGLNGFSVSNLNIPGFGQPWEQPYGKPGRIASALDIMIEGPIGAAAFNNESGRPNLCGYFRTLEINAPGVNGDEMRGYHKPIMIAGGLGNIRDGHVEKNPIPAGAKIIVLGGPAMLIGLGGGAASSMASGQSAEALDFASVQRENPEIERRVQEVIDRCWARGDDNPIVSIHDVGAGGLSNALPELVHDHD
;
A
#
# COMPACT_ATOMS: atom_id res chain seq x y z
N SER A 1 1.99 4.14 18.31
CA SER A 1 0.80 4.65 17.61
C SER A 1 -0.27 3.58 17.50
N LYS A 2 -1.52 4.00 17.44
CA LYS A 2 -2.66 3.11 17.28
C LYS A 2 -3.60 3.65 16.20
N PRO A 3 -3.72 2.98 15.06
CA PRO A 3 -4.68 3.33 14.03
C PRO A 3 -6.13 3.25 14.54
N LYS A 4 -6.97 4.18 14.12
CA LYS A 4 -8.37 4.29 14.56
C LYS A 4 -9.37 4.12 13.43
N ALA A 5 -9.04 4.59 12.25
CA ALA A 5 -9.91 4.52 11.09
C ALA A 5 -9.10 4.59 9.80
N GLY A 6 -9.65 4.01 8.74
CA GLY A 6 -9.08 4.08 7.41
C GLY A 6 -9.97 4.80 6.42
N LEU A 7 -9.39 5.18 5.31
CA LEU A 7 -10.07 5.64 4.11
C LEU A 7 -9.30 5.15 2.89
N ASN A 8 -9.99 4.98 1.77
CA ASN A 8 -9.34 4.68 0.50
C ASN A 8 -10.15 5.16 -0.70
N GLY A 9 -9.43 5.52 -1.73
CA GLY A 9 -10.00 5.95 -2.99
C GLY A 9 -9.31 5.30 -4.17
N PHE A 10 -10.06 5.10 -5.24
CA PHE A 10 -9.59 4.45 -6.46
C PHE A 10 -9.89 5.34 -7.66
N SER A 11 -8.88 5.51 -8.51
CA SER A 11 -9.04 6.16 -9.83
C SER A 11 -8.58 5.17 -10.89
N VAL A 12 -9.47 4.83 -11.80
CA VAL A 12 -9.25 3.81 -12.83
C VAL A 12 -9.75 4.29 -14.19
N SER A 13 -9.42 3.59 -15.26
CA SER A 13 -10.02 3.80 -16.58
C SER A 13 -11.49 3.35 -16.61
N ASN A 14 -12.12 3.41 -17.76
CA ASN A 14 -13.50 2.95 -17.93
C ASN A 14 -13.67 1.49 -17.53
N LEU A 15 -14.80 1.18 -16.91
CA LEU A 15 -15.04 -0.14 -16.33
C LEU A 15 -15.29 -1.23 -17.38
N ASN A 16 -15.87 -0.85 -18.52
CA ASN A 16 -16.25 -1.78 -19.58
C ASN A 16 -17.07 -2.96 -19.03
N ILE A 17 -18.13 -2.66 -18.29
CA ILE A 17 -18.96 -3.68 -17.63
C ILE A 17 -19.61 -4.58 -18.69
N PRO A 18 -19.40 -5.92 -18.63
CA PRO A 18 -19.99 -6.83 -19.60
C PRO A 18 -21.52 -6.70 -19.65
N GLY A 19 -22.06 -6.51 -20.85
CA GLY A 19 -23.50 -6.34 -21.06
C GLY A 19 -24.06 -4.93 -20.77
N PHE A 20 -23.22 -4.00 -20.27
CA PHE A 20 -23.61 -2.64 -19.90
C PHE A 20 -22.67 -1.57 -20.47
N GLY A 21 -22.05 -1.85 -21.62
CA GLY A 21 -21.12 -0.90 -22.27
C GLY A 21 -21.79 0.45 -22.53
N GLN A 22 -21.07 1.52 -22.30
CA GLN A 22 -21.54 2.89 -22.46
C GLN A 22 -21.05 3.46 -23.81
N PRO A 23 -21.78 4.42 -24.42
CA PRO A 23 -21.38 4.98 -25.72
C PRO A 23 -19.99 5.64 -25.74
N TRP A 24 -19.50 6.08 -24.60
CA TRP A 24 -18.17 6.72 -24.47
C TRP A 24 -17.04 5.73 -24.16
N GLU A 25 -17.35 4.47 -23.87
CA GLU A 25 -16.35 3.45 -23.56
C GLU A 25 -15.78 2.88 -24.87
N GLN A 26 -14.57 3.32 -25.21
CA GLN A 26 -13.84 2.86 -26.39
C GLN A 26 -12.77 1.85 -25.98
N PRO A 27 -12.68 0.67 -26.60
CA PRO A 27 -11.61 -0.26 -26.31
C PRO A 27 -10.28 0.27 -26.86
N TYR A 28 -9.31 0.56 -26.01
CA TYR A 28 -7.96 0.96 -26.41
C TYR A 28 -6.96 -0.21 -26.32
N GLY A 29 -7.37 -1.32 -25.73
CA GLY A 29 -6.52 -2.47 -25.45
C GLY A 29 -5.66 -2.28 -24.19
N LYS A 30 -5.29 -3.38 -23.58
CA LYS A 30 -4.34 -3.42 -22.47
C LYS A 30 -3.58 -4.75 -22.48
N PRO A 31 -2.37 -4.83 -21.91
CA PRO A 31 -1.70 -6.11 -21.69
C PRO A 31 -2.56 -7.04 -20.84
N GLY A 32 -2.63 -8.32 -21.22
CA GLY A 32 -3.48 -9.32 -20.54
C GLY A 32 -3.14 -9.52 -19.06
N ARG A 33 -1.88 -9.26 -18.66
CA ARG A 33 -1.40 -9.36 -17.29
C ARG A 33 -1.86 -8.23 -16.35
N ILE A 34 -2.36 -7.13 -16.90
CA ILE A 34 -2.82 -5.98 -16.11
C ILE A 34 -4.28 -6.19 -15.74
N ALA A 35 -4.62 -6.08 -14.46
CA ALA A 35 -5.99 -6.14 -13.98
C ALA A 35 -6.89 -5.12 -14.69
N SER A 36 -8.13 -5.47 -14.93
CA SER A 36 -9.10 -4.53 -15.50
C SER A 36 -9.52 -3.47 -14.48
N ALA A 37 -10.03 -2.35 -14.96
CA ALA A 37 -10.63 -1.34 -14.09
C ALA A 37 -11.78 -1.93 -13.25
N LEU A 38 -12.56 -2.84 -13.83
CA LEU A 38 -13.65 -3.53 -13.15
C LEU A 38 -13.13 -4.45 -12.02
N ASP A 39 -12.08 -5.22 -12.28
CA ASP A 39 -11.49 -6.09 -11.25
C ASP A 39 -10.99 -5.25 -10.06
N ILE A 40 -10.31 -4.14 -10.34
CA ILE A 40 -9.82 -3.22 -9.30
C ILE A 40 -10.98 -2.64 -8.49
N MET A 41 -12.08 -2.27 -9.16
CA MET A 41 -13.28 -1.76 -8.49
C MET A 41 -13.92 -2.79 -7.56
N ILE A 42 -13.90 -4.05 -7.95
CA ILE A 42 -14.48 -5.14 -7.16
C ILE A 42 -13.55 -5.51 -6.00
N GLU A 43 -12.29 -5.79 -6.30
CA GLU A 43 -11.36 -6.39 -5.32
C GLU A 43 -10.69 -5.37 -4.39
N GLY A 44 -10.39 -4.17 -4.88
CA GLY A 44 -9.71 -3.15 -4.09
C GLY A 44 -10.46 -2.77 -2.80
N PRO A 45 -11.76 -2.44 -2.86
CA PRO A 45 -12.57 -2.17 -1.66
C PRO A 45 -12.68 -3.38 -0.72
N ILE A 46 -12.72 -4.60 -1.26
CA ILE A 46 -12.76 -5.84 -0.47
C ILE A 46 -11.47 -6.00 0.33
N GLY A 47 -10.31 -5.77 -0.29
CA GLY A 47 -9.02 -5.82 0.40
C GLY A 47 -8.93 -4.80 1.54
N ALA A 48 -9.37 -3.58 1.30
CA ALA A 48 -9.42 -2.54 2.33
C ALA A 48 -10.39 -2.89 3.48
N ALA A 49 -11.55 -3.46 3.15
CA ALA A 49 -12.52 -3.92 4.14
C ALA A 49 -11.98 -5.09 4.97
N ALA A 50 -11.29 -6.03 4.37
CA ALA A 50 -10.67 -7.16 5.06
C ALA A 50 -9.68 -6.68 6.13
N PHE A 51 -8.77 -5.76 5.78
CA PHE A 51 -7.83 -5.17 6.73
C PHE A 51 -8.54 -4.45 7.89
N ASN A 52 -9.51 -3.61 7.56
CA ASN A 52 -10.23 -2.83 8.59
C ASN A 52 -11.07 -3.72 9.49
N ASN A 53 -11.74 -4.74 8.96
CA ASN A 53 -12.53 -5.70 9.74
C ASN A 53 -11.65 -6.50 10.70
N GLU A 54 -10.53 -7.04 10.21
CA GLU A 54 -9.60 -7.81 11.06
C GLU A 54 -9.09 -6.95 12.22
N SER A 55 -8.81 -5.69 11.96
CA SER A 55 -8.31 -4.76 12.96
C SER A 55 -9.41 -4.08 13.80
N GLY A 56 -10.68 -4.38 13.57
CA GLY A 56 -11.81 -3.78 14.28
C GLY A 56 -11.91 -2.27 14.08
N ARG A 57 -11.62 -1.76 12.88
CA ARG A 57 -11.62 -0.33 12.55
C ARG A 57 -12.65 -0.04 11.46
N PRO A 58 -13.30 1.13 11.50
CA PRO A 58 -14.15 1.56 10.39
C PRO A 58 -13.31 2.03 9.20
N ASN A 59 -13.77 1.71 8.00
CA ASN A 59 -13.40 2.43 6.80
C ASN A 59 -14.38 3.61 6.67
N LEU A 60 -13.93 4.82 7.00
CA LEU A 60 -14.84 5.97 7.21
C LEU A 60 -15.42 6.49 5.91
N CYS A 61 -14.60 6.58 4.89
CA CYS A 61 -14.98 7.12 3.59
C CYS A 61 -13.97 6.72 2.52
N GLY A 62 -14.30 7.07 1.32
CA GLY A 62 -13.46 6.91 0.17
C GLY A 62 -14.12 7.48 -1.06
N TYR A 63 -13.52 7.27 -2.19
CA TYR A 63 -14.11 7.60 -3.47
C TYR A 63 -13.77 6.53 -4.49
N PHE A 64 -14.58 6.51 -5.52
CA PHE A 64 -14.34 5.75 -6.73
C PHE A 64 -14.55 6.68 -7.93
N ARG A 65 -13.59 6.75 -8.83
CA ARG A 65 -13.73 7.52 -10.06
C ARG A 65 -13.15 6.82 -11.26
N THR A 66 -13.74 7.06 -12.41
CA THR A 66 -13.25 6.63 -13.71
C THR A 66 -12.96 7.84 -14.57
N LEU A 67 -11.93 7.76 -15.38
CA LEU A 67 -11.66 8.74 -16.43
C LEU A 67 -10.97 8.07 -17.60
N GLU A 68 -11.53 8.29 -18.77
CA GLU A 68 -10.91 7.98 -20.05
C GLU A 68 -11.52 8.90 -21.09
N ILE A 69 -10.71 9.80 -21.63
CA ILE A 69 -11.15 10.82 -22.57
C ILE A 69 -10.17 10.94 -23.73
N ASN A 70 -10.67 11.26 -24.90
CA ASN A 70 -9.86 11.73 -25.99
C ASN A 70 -9.62 13.24 -25.83
N ALA A 71 -8.37 13.66 -25.74
CA ALA A 71 -8.01 15.04 -25.45
C ALA A 71 -6.88 15.50 -26.39
N PRO A 72 -6.80 16.82 -26.72
CA PRO A 72 -5.70 17.34 -27.51
C PRO A 72 -4.34 17.06 -26.88
N GLY A 73 -3.42 16.50 -27.64
CA GLY A 73 -2.04 16.24 -27.26
C GLY A 73 -1.05 16.96 -28.17
N VAL A 74 0.25 16.78 -27.91
CA VAL A 74 1.32 17.44 -28.68
C VAL A 74 1.36 16.95 -30.13
N ASN A 75 1.03 15.70 -30.37
CA ASN A 75 1.08 15.07 -31.71
C ASN A 75 -0.31 14.75 -32.29
N GLY A 76 -1.34 15.45 -31.86
CA GLY A 76 -2.72 15.18 -32.18
C GLY A 76 -3.52 14.69 -30.97
N ASP A 77 -4.76 14.23 -31.20
CA ASP A 77 -5.58 13.74 -30.09
C ASP A 77 -5.00 12.47 -29.47
N GLU A 78 -5.01 12.46 -28.14
CA GLU A 78 -4.49 11.36 -27.31
C GLU A 78 -5.57 10.84 -26.36
N MET A 79 -5.68 9.52 -26.24
CA MET A 79 -6.51 8.92 -25.19
C MET A 79 -5.82 9.07 -23.84
N ARG A 80 -6.48 9.81 -22.95
CA ARG A 80 -5.99 10.06 -21.58
C ARG A 80 -6.94 9.45 -20.56
N GLY A 81 -6.38 8.79 -19.55
CA GLY A 81 -7.16 8.15 -18.50
C GLY A 81 -6.27 7.57 -17.41
N TYR A 82 -6.89 6.98 -16.42
CA TYR A 82 -6.18 6.27 -15.35
C TYR A 82 -5.82 4.84 -15.78
N HIS A 83 -5.12 4.70 -16.92
CA HIS A 83 -4.67 3.39 -17.42
C HIS A 83 -3.63 2.75 -16.50
N LYS A 84 -2.85 3.57 -15.80
CA LYS A 84 -2.12 3.19 -14.60
C LYS A 84 -2.99 3.60 -13.40
N PRO A 85 -3.64 2.64 -12.74
CA PRO A 85 -4.58 2.96 -11.68
C PRO A 85 -3.89 3.68 -10.51
N ILE A 86 -4.66 4.52 -9.83
CA ILE A 86 -4.21 5.19 -8.62
C ILE A 86 -5.08 4.71 -7.47
N MET A 87 -4.44 4.18 -6.43
CA MET A 87 -5.07 3.95 -5.14
C MET A 87 -4.53 4.96 -4.13
N ILE A 88 -5.42 5.60 -3.41
CA ILE A 88 -5.07 6.42 -2.26
C ILE A 88 -5.55 5.69 -1.02
N ALA A 89 -4.63 5.37 -0.14
CA ALA A 89 -4.93 4.85 1.19
C ALA A 89 -4.51 5.88 2.23
N GLY A 90 -5.33 6.03 3.25
CA GLY A 90 -5.05 6.96 4.34
C GLY A 90 -5.83 6.58 5.58
N GLY A 91 -5.72 7.38 6.59
CA GLY A 91 -6.42 7.13 7.83
C GLY A 91 -6.04 8.11 8.91
N LEU A 92 -6.52 7.82 10.11
CA LEU A 92 -6.15 8.54 11.30
C LEU A 92 -5.86 7.58 12.45
N GLY A 93 -5.03 8.04 13.36
CA GLY A 93 -4.67 7.28 14.55
C GLY A 93 -4.25 8.20 15.67
N ASN A 94 -3.89 7.59 16.79
CA ASN A 94 -3.32 8.28 17.94
C ASN A 94 -1.89 7.85 18.16
N ILE A 95 -1.05 8.77 18.58
CA ILE A 95 0.29 8.49 19.08
C ILE A 95 0.46 9.24 20.41
N ARG A 96 1.23 8.68 21.35
CA ARG A 96 1.62 9.36 22.56
C ARG A 96 2.83 10.25 22.29
N ASP A 97 2.91 11.40 22.94
CA ASP A 97 4.00 12.37 22.75
C ASP A 97 5.38 11.72 22.92
N GLY A 98 5.56 10.87 23.92
CA GLY A 98 6.81 10.14 24.15
C GLY A 98 7.15 9.06 23.12
N HIS A 99 6.29 8.84 22.12
CA HIS A 99 6.52 7.88 21.04
C HIS A 99 6.63 8.55 19.65
N VAL A 100 6.67 9.86 19.60
CA VAL A 100 6.74 10.61 18.33
C VAL A 100 8.15 10.50 17.76
N GLU A 101 9.16 10.73 18.59
CA GLU A 101 10.54 10.66 18.19
C GLU A 101 11.14 9.27 18.51
N LYS A 102 12.13 8.87 17.73
CA LYS A 102 12.89 7.65 18.00
C LYS A 102 13.72 7.84 19.28
N ASN A 103 13.70 6.86 20.14
CA ASN A 103 14.62 6.84 21.28
C ASN A 103 16.02 6.38 20.84
N PRO A 104 17.10 6.84 21.50
CA PRO A 104 18.44 6.33 21.25
C PRO A 104 18.50 4.81 21.40
N ILE A 105 19.09 4.15 20.42
CA ILE A 105 19.20 2.68 20.43
C ILE A 105 20.48 2.29 21.17
N PRO A 106 20.37 1.62 22.33
CA PRO A 106 21.56 1.25 23.09
C PRO A 106 22.34 0.12 22.41
N ALA A 107 23.64 0.11 22.58
CA ALA A 107 24.49 -0.98 22.11
C ALA A 107 24.01 -2.33 22.67
N GLY A 108 23.89 -3.33 21.84
CA GLY A 108 23.36 -4.65 22.19
C GLY A 108 21.85 -4.78 22.15
N ALA A 109 21.11 -3.73 21.74
CA ALA A 109 19.69 -3.84 21.45
C ALA A 109 19.42 -4.93 20.39
N LYS A 110 18.29 -5.60 20.53
CA LYS A 110 17.91 -6.68 19.60
C LYS A 110 17.04 -6.13 18.48
N ILE A 111 17.33 -6.53 17.27
CA ILE A 111 16.46 -6.28 16.11
C ILE A 111 15.46 -7.44 16.02
N ILE A 112 14.19 -7.11 16.08
CA ILE A 112 13.10 -8.08 15.99
C ILE A 112 12.32 -7.78 14.71
N VAL A 113 12.19 -8.78 13.84
CA VAL A 113 11.37 -8.70 12.64
C VAL A 113 10.01 -9.35 12.93
N LEU A 114 8.95 -8.56 12.77
CA LEU A 114 7.58 -9.03 12.95
C LEU A 114 6.88 -9.08 11.59
N GLY A 115 6.16 -10.16 11.34
CA GLY A 115 5.38 -10.32 10.10
C GLY A 115 5.23 -11.78 9.68
N GLY A 116 4.80 -11.97 8.44
CA GLY A 116 4.64 -13.29 7.85
C GLY A 116 5.95 -13.86 7.26
N PRO A 117 5.84 -14.97 6.51
CA PRO A 117 6.97 -15.58 5.83
C PRO A 117 7.69 -14.58 4.92
N ALA A 118 9.01 -14.68 4.86
CA ALA A 118 9.78 -13.90 3.89
C ALA A 118 9.42 -14.32 2.47
N MET A 119 9.27 -13.32 1.59
CA MET A 119 8.95 -13.52 0.18
C MET A 119 9.90 -12.69 -0.67
N LEU A 120 10.10 -13.09 -1.92
CA LEU A 120 10.85 -12.32 -2.90
C LEU A 120 9.98 -11.15 -3.40
N ILE A 121 9.93 -10.09 -2.60
CA ILE A 121 9.19 -8.86 -2.89
C ILE A 121 10.15 -7.66 -2.88
N GLY A 122 9.75 -6.60 -3.56
CA GLY A 122 10.54 -5.37 -3.57
C GLY A 122 11.83 -5.42 -4.36
N LEU A 123 12.07 -6.48 -5.16
CA LEU A 123 13.27 -6.58 -6.01
C LEU A 123 13.37 -5.45 -7.04
N GLY A 124 12.24 -4.92 -7.48
CA GLY A 124 12.16 -3.72 -8.31
C GLY A 124 12.26 -2.42 -7.49
N GLY A 125 12.23 -2.49 -6.15
CA GLY A 125 12.18 -1.33 -5.27
C GLY A 125 10.98 -0.44 -5.57
N GLY A 126 11.08 0.85 -5.24
CA GLY A 126 10.10 1.87 -5.63
C GLY A 126 10.13 2.21 -7.13
N ALA A 127 11.10 1.72 -7.89
CA ALA A 127 11.26 2.02 -9.30
C ALA A 127 10.07 1.55 -10.13
N ALA A 128 9.52 0.37 -9.85
CA ALA A 128 8.37 -0.16 -10.58
C ALA A 128 7.14 0.76 -10.51
N SER A 129 6.91 1.42 -9.38
CA SER A 129 5.81 2.38 -9.22
C SER A 129 6.02 3.67 -10.02
N SER A 130 7.26 4.03 -10.32
CA SER A 130 7.64 5.25 -11.04
C SER A 130 7.79 5.05 -12.56
N MET A 131 7.81 3.83 -13.03
CA MET A 131 7.90 3.51 -14.46
C MET A 131 6.56 3.67 -15.17
N ALA A 132 6.58 4.00 -16.44
CA ALA A 132 5.37 3.98 -17.27
C ALA A 132 4.82 2.56 -17.38
N SER A 133 3.49 2.46 -17.48
CA SER A 133 2.83 1.15 -17.63
C SER A 133 3.36 0.38 -18.85
N GLY A 134 3.70 -0.89 -18.65
CA GLY A 134 4.18 -1.78 -19.70
C GLY A 134 5.68 -1.68 -20.01
N GLN A 135 6.44 -0.83 -19.33
CA GLN A 135 7.91 -0.73 -19.52
C GLN A 135 8.71 -1.68 -18.62
N SER A 136 8.08 -2.18 -17.55
CA SER A 136 8.73 -3.14 -16.66
C SER A 136 8.62 -4.57 -17.19
N ALA A 137 9.61 -5.40 -16.89
CA ALA A 137 9.51 -6.83 -17.14
C ALA A 137 8.45 -7.44 -16.20
N GLU A 138 7.61 -8.34 -16.72
CA GLU A 138 6.51 -8.98 -15.97
C GLU A 138 6.99 -9.60 -14.66
N ALA A 139 8.16 -10.26 -14.66
CA ALA A 139 8.75 -10.86 -13.47
C ALA A 139 9.08 -9.83 -12.38
N LEU A 140 9.48 -8.60 -12.77
CA LEU A 140 9.73 -7.51 -11.81
C LEU A 140 8.43 -6.90 -11.29
N ASP A 141 7.39 -6.86 -12.11
CA ASP A 141 6.06 -6.42 -11.66
C ASP A 141 5.55 -7.35 -10.55
N PHE A 142 5.62 -8.66 -10.74
CA PHE A 142 5.24 -9.63 -9.71
C PHE A 142 6.14 -9.59 -8.47
N ALA A 143 7.44 -9.40 -8.64
CA ALA A 143 8.37 -9.26 -7.52
C ALA A 143 8.18 -7.96 -6.71
N SER A 144 7.46 -6.99 -7.25
CA SER A 144 7.12 -5.73 -6.59
C SER A 144 5.81 -5.79 -5.79
N VAL A 145 5.06 -6.89 -5.89
CA VAL A 145 3.82 -7.09 -5.14
C VAL A 145 4.12 -7.20 -3.66
N GLN A 146 3.39 -6.45 -2.83
CA GLN A 146 3.48 -6.53 -1.39
C GLN A 146 2.55 -7.62 -0.85
N ARG A 147 2.89 -8.14 0.33
CA ARG A 147 2.09 -9.16 0.99
C ARG A 147 0.73 -8.62 1.40
N GLU A 148 -0.25 -9.47 1.28
CA GLU A 148 -1.58 -9.28 1.80
C GLU A 148 -1.84 -10.34 2.87
N ASN A 149 -1.92 -9.94 4.13
CA ASN A 149 -2.36 -10.80 5.21
C ASN A 149 -2.84 -9.97 6.41
N PRO A 150 -4.11 -9.56 6.43
CA PRO A 150 -4.68 -8.75 7.49
C PRO A 150 -4.58 -9.37 8.88
N GLU A 151 -4.69 -10.68 8.99
CA GLU A 151 -4.56 -11.40 10.26
C GLU A 151 -3.15 -11.26 10.85
N ILE A 152 -2.12 -11.45 10.04
CA ILE A 152 -0.73 -11.29 10.50
C ILE A 152 -0.47 -9.84 10.91
N GLU A 153 -0.93 -8.87 10.14
CA GLU A 153 -0.82 -7.45 10.47
C GLU A 153 -1.52 -7.13 11.80
N ARG A 154 -2.68 -7.71 12.02
CA ARG A 154 -3.40 -7.58 13.30
C ARG A 154 -2.62 -8.19 14.45
N ARG A 155 -2.02 -9.35 14.29
CA ARG A 155 -1.17 -10.00 15.30
C ARG A 155 0.06 -9.17 15.64
N VAL A 156 0.72 -8.59 14.65
CA VAL A 156 1.84 -7.67 14.86
C VAL A 156 1.40 -6.46 15.67
N GLN A 157 0.28 -5.86 15.32
CA GLN A 157 -0.26 -4.72 16.06
C GLN A 157 -0.57 -5.10 17.52
N GLU A 158 -1.05 -6.29 17.80
CA GLU A 158 -1.30 -6.76 19.16
C GLU A 158 -0.02 -6.92 19.99
N VAL A 159 1.04 -7.41 19.39
CA VAL A 159 2.34 -7.49 20.06
C VAL A 159 2.81 -6.09 20.45
N ILE A 160 2.76 -5.14 19.53
CA ILE A 160 3.13 -3.74 19.77
C ILE A 160 2.25 -3.14 20.87
N ASP A 161 0.93 -3.34 20.80
CA ASP A 161 -0.02 -2.83 21.80
C ASP A 161 0.27 -3.36 23.20
N ARG A 162 0.62 -4.63 23.34
CA ARG A 162 1.01 -5.24 24.62
C ARG A 162 2.33 -4.70 25.16
N CYS A 163 3.27 -4.41 24.28
CA CYS A 163 4.56 -3.83 24.68
C CYS A 163 4.37 -2.41 25.23
N TRP A 164 3.71 -1.52 24.47
CA TRP A 164 3.55 -0.14 24.92
C TRP A 164 2.58 -0.01 26.12
N ALA A 165 1.66 -0.96 26.30
CA ALA A 165 0.77 -0.97 27.48
C ALA A 165 1.51 -1.19 28.80
N ARG A 166 2.76 -1.61 28.77
CA ARG A 166 3.61 -1.78 29.95
C ARG A 166 4.14 -0.44 30.51
N GLY A 167 3.86 0.68 29.85
CA GLY A 167 4.33 1.99 30.31
C GLY A 167 5.84 2.11 30.24
N ASP A 168 6.48 2.43 31.36
CA ASP A 168 7.94 2.60 31.46
C ASP A 168 8.73 1.30 31.22
N ASP A 169 8.09 0.14 31.37
CA ASP A 169 8.66 -1.16 31.07
C ASP A 169 8.50 -1.58 29.60
N ASN A 170 8.14 -0.66 28.72
CA ASN A 170 8.01 -0.93 27.28
C ASN A 170 9.38 -1.33 26.70
N PRO A 171 9.55 -2.57 26.17
CA PRO A 171 10.83 -3.01 25.63
C PRO A 171 11.16 -2.42 24.25
N ILE A 172 10.19 -1.76 23.61
CA ILE A 172 10.37 -1.22 22.27
C ILE A 172 11.03 0.15 22.37
N VAL A 173 12.20 0.28 21.77
CA VAL A 173 12.97 1.51 21.68
C VAL A 173 12.63 2.31 20.42
N SER A 174 12.51 1.61 19.31
CA SER A 174 12.19 2.18 18.00
C SER A 174 11.45 1.16 17.13
N ILE A 175 10.65 1.64 16.20
CA ILE A 175 9.92 0.82 15.21
C ILE A 175 10.11 1.44 13.84
N HIS A 176 10.27 0.58 12.84
CA HIS A 176 10.25 0.96 11.44
C HIS A 176 9.49 -0.09 10.63
N ASP A 177 8.77 0.33 9.61
CA ASP A 177 8.12 -0.58 8.69
C ASP A 177 9.10 -1.13 7.66
N VAL A 178 8.76 -2.28 7.07
CA VAL A 178 9.53 -2.87 5.99
C VAL A 178 8.72 -2.71 4.70
N GLY A 179 9.13 -1.74 3.89
CA GLY A 179 8.50 -1.46 2.60
C GLY A 179 9.12 -2.25 1.43
N ALA A 180 8.94 -1.74 0.23
CA ALA A 180 9.38 -2.37 -1.03
C ALA A 180 10.90 -2.61 -1.12
N GLY A 181 11.71 -1.82 -0.40
CA GLY A 181 13.15 -2.00 -0.31
C GLY A 181 13.61 -3.18 0.57
N GLY A 182 12.66 -3.82 1.28
CA GLY A 182 12.95 -4.94 2.16
C GLY A 182 13.83 -4.55 3.37
N LEU A 183 14.44 -5.56 3.98
CA LEU A 183 15.30 -5.35 5.15
C LEU A 183 16.57 -4.57 4.81
N SER A 184 17.04 -4.62 3.58
CA SER A 184 18.23 -3.86 3.13
C SER A 184 18.02 -2.34 3.18
N ASN A 185 16.77 -1.90 3.13
CA ASN A 185 16.39 -0.49 3.31
C ASN A 185 15.96 -0.21 4.76
N ALA A 186 15.12 -1.06 5.31
CA ALA A 186 14.53 -0.84 6.63
C ALA A 186 15.55 -0.83 7.79
N LEU A 187 16.60 -1.66 7.71
CA LEU A 187 17.60 -1.71 8.78
C LEU A 187 18.45 -0.44 8.87
N PRO A 188 19.03 0.09 7.78
CA PRO A 188 19.70 1.38 7.80
C PRO A 188 18.78 2.51 8.27
N GLU A 189 17.54 2.55 7.82
CA GLU A 189 16.57 3.58 8.23
C GLU A 189 16.18 3.46 9.71
N LEU A 190 16.08 2.22 10.23
CA LEU A 190 15.79 1.99 11.64
C LEU A 190 16.87 2.58 12.54
N VAL A 191 18.16 2.43 12.16
CA VAL A 191 19.31 2.86 12.96
C VAL A 191 19.86 4.22 12.54
N HIS A 192 19.28 4.86 11.53
CA HIS A 192 19.68 6.19 11.12
C HIS A 192 19.54 7.18 12.27
N ASP A 193 20.49 8.09 12.40
CA ASP A 193 20.62 9.05 13.50
C ASP A 193 21.09 8.45 14.85
N HIS A 194 21.57 7.21 14.85
CA HIS A 194 22.14 6.56 16.03
C HIS A 194 23.58 6.12 15.71
N ASP A 195 24.55 6.91 16.12
CA ASP A 195 25.98 6.60 16.05
C ASP A 195 26.42 5.61 17.16
#